data_3011d47dd7ed9ee326b2b1cf7d8258ee
#
_entry.id   3011d47dd7ed9ee326b2b1cf7d8258ee
#
_cell.length_a   1.000
_cell.length_b   1.000
_cell.length_c   1.000
_cell.angle_alpha   90.00
_cell.angle_beta   90.00
_cell.angle_gamma   90.00
#
_symmetry.space_group_name_H-M   'P 1'
#
loop_
_entity.id
_entity.type
_entity.pdbx_description
1 polymer ?
#
loop_
_entity_poly.entity_id
_entity_poly.type
_entity_poly.pdbx_seq_one_letter_code
_entity_poly.pdbx_strand_id
1 'polypeptide(L)'
;MLIVGALEAQRSCGTMDHHHHEEELDPTRKMRLEEIERHAQMVMRSGARAVEGVITIPVVFHVVYNTTAQNISEVQIQSQIDILNEDFRRLNADAVNTPDDFVALASDVEIEFCLATVDPNGQVTNGITRTQTDKTEFPLNTNQDYRAVKFNASG
;
A
#
# COMPACT_ATOMS: atom_id res chain seq x y z
N MET A 1 -38.19 -27.47 -4.79
CA MET A 1 -36.76 -27.77 -4.79
C MET A 1 -36.03 -26.46 -5.06
N LEU A 2 -35.62 -25.78 -4.00
CA LEU A 2 -34.90 -24.49 -4.10
C LEU A 2 -33.41 -24.79 -4.31
N ILE A 3 -32.88 -24.39 -5.47
CA ILE A 3 -31.44 -24.42 -5.73
C ILE A 3 -30.89 -23.16 -5.07
N VAL A 4 -30.27 -23.32 -3.91
CA VAL A 4 -29.41 -22.28 -3.32
C VAL A 4 -28.11 -22.28 -4.11
N GLY A 5 -28.00 -21.36 -5.06
CA GLY A 5 -26.75 -21.08 -5.72
C GLY A 5 -25.77 -20.47 -4.71
N ALA A 6 -24.70 -21.17 -4.39
CA ALA A 6 -23.59 -20.61 -3.62
C ALA A 6 -22.97 -19.48 -4.45
N LEU A 7 -23.14 -18.23 -4.02
CA LEU A 7 -22.39 -17.08 -4.51
C LEU A 7 -20.96 -17.21 -3.95
N GLU A 8 -20.10 -17.92 -4.66
CA GLU A 8 -18.66 -17.88 -4.41
C GLU A 8 -18.14 -16.52 -4.88
N ALA A 9 -18.03 -15.57 -3.97
CA ALA A 9 -17.28 -14.35 -4.21
C ALA A 9 -15.77 -14.69 -4.20
N GLN A 10 -15.27 -15.21 -5.32
CA GLN A 10 -13.82 -15.40 -5.50
C GLN A 10 -13.17 -14.04 -5.64
N ARG A 11 -12.53 -13.57 -4.56
CA ARG A 11 -11.61 -12.44 -4.62
C ARG A 11 -10.28 -12.94 -5.18
N SER A 12 -9.99 -12.64 -6.44
CA SER A 12 -8.65 -12.85 -7.00
C SER A 12 -7.74 -11.69 -6.60
N CYS A 13 -6.54 -12.02 -6.11
CA CYS A 13 -5.51 -11.02 -5.86
C CYS A 13 -4.77 -10.73 -7.19
N GLY A 14 -4.89 -9.51 -7.73
CA GLY A 14 -4.23 -9.09 -8.96
C GLY A 14 -2.75 -8.72 -8.80
N THR A 15 -2.17 -8.86 -7.61
CA THR A 15 -0.79 -8.42 -7.33
C THR A 15 0.24 -9.13 -8.19
N MET A 16 0.12 -10.45 -8.36
CA MET A 16 1.09 -11.23 -9.16
C MET A 16 0.95 -10.94 -10.64
N ASP A 17 -0.27 -10.80 -11.15
CA ASP A 17 -0.52 -10.45 -12.56
C ASP A 17 0.06 -9.09 -12.88
N HIS A 18 -0.13 -8.11 -11.99
CA HIS A 18 0.45 -6.79 -12.11
C HIS A 18 1.99 -6.84 -12.04
N HIS A 19 2.56 -7.63 -11.13
CA HIS A 19 4.00 -7.78 -11.00
C HIS A 19 4.64 -8.34 -12.27
N HIS A 20 4.10 -9.41 -12.84
CA HIS A 20 4.56 -10.00 -14.09
C HIS A 20 4.47 -9.02 -15.26
N HIS A 21 3.37 -8.29 -15.34
CA HIS A 21 3.20 -7.28 -16.39
C HIS A 21 4.23 -6.14 -16.28
N GLU A 22 4.52 -5.65 -15.08
CA GLU A 22 5.55 -4.63 -14.87
C GLU A 22 6.96 -5.14 -15.18
N GLU A 23 7.25 -6.43 -14.98
CA GLU A 23 8.50 -7.06 -15.39
C GLU A 23 8.64 -7.17 -16.92
N GLU A 24 7.53 -7.45 -17.64
CA GLU A 24 7.51 -7.46 -19.11
C GLU A 24 7.80 -6.06 -19.69
N LEU A 25 7.28 -5.01 -19.05
CA LEU A 25 7.48 -3.63 -19.49
C LEU A 25 8.85 -3.07 -19.16
N ASP A 26 9.45 -3.51 -18.06
CA ASP A 26 10.78 -3.09 -17.61
C ASP A 26 11.61 -4.31 -17.18
N PRO A 27 12.35 -4.91 -18.10
CA PRO A 27 13.22 -6.06 -17.81
C PRO A 27 14.28 -5.79 -16.73
N THR A 28 14.62 -4.52 -16.48
CA THR A 28 15.59 -4.15 -15.44
C THR A 28 15.00 -4.23 -14.03
N ARG A 29 13.68 -4.26 -13.91
CA ARG A 29 12.96 -4.36 -12.62
C ARG A 29 13.37 -5.60 -11.84
N LYS A 30 13.47 -6.74 -12.50
CA LYS A 30 13.88 -8.00 -11.88
C LYS A 30 15.28 -7.87 -11.28
N MET A 31 16.21 -7.31 -12.02
CA MET A 31 17.59 -7.10 -11.54
C MET A 31 17.64 -6.20 -10.31
N ARG A 32 16.83 -5.11 -10.29
CA ARG A 32 16.72 -4.21 -9.13
C ARG A 32 16.16 -4.92 -7.91
N LEU A 33 15.12 -5.75 -8.09
CA LEU A 33 14.54 -6.53 -6.99
C LEU A 33 15.52 -7.56 -6.43
N GLU A 34 16.27 -8.26 -7.29
CA GLU A 34 17.32 -9.19 -6.87
C GLU A 34 18.47 -8.48 -6.12
N GLU A 35 18.79 -7.24 -6.50
CA GLU A 35 19.78 -6.43 -5.81
C GLU A 35 19.31 -5.98 -4.42
N ILE A 36 18.05 -5.55 -4.31
CA ILE A 36 17.41 -5.20 -3.02
C ILE A 36 17.40 -6.42 -2.11
N GLU A 37 16.99 -7.58 -2.60
CA GLU A 37 16.95 -8.83 -1.83
C GLU A 37 18.35 -9.24 -1.34
N ARG A 38 19.35 -9.18 -2.20
CA ARG A 38 20.74 -9.47 -1.83
C ARG A 38 21.27 -8.51 -0.77
N HIS A 39 20.94 -7.21 -0.88
CA HIS A 39 21.30 -6.21 0.12
C HIS A 39 20.61 -6.49 1.46
N ALA A 40 19.31 -6.79 1.45
CA ALA A 40 18.57 -7.14 2.64
C ALA A 40 19.18 -8.36 3.36
N GLN A 41 19.51 -9.42 2.61
CA GLN A 41 20.16 -10.61 3.17
C GLN A 41 21.55 -10.29 3.76
N MET A 42 22.31 -9.40 3.14
CA MET A 42 23.61 -8.97 3.66
C MET A 42 23.45 -8.21 5.00
N VAL A 43 22.50 -7.29 5.09
CA VAL A 43 22.20 -6.56 6.32
C VAL A 43 21.75 -7.52 7.43
N MET A 44 20.85 -8.46 7.13
CA MET A 44 20.39 -9.47 8.08
C MET A 44 21.55 -10.33 8.64
N ARG A 45 22.47 -10.75 7.78
CA ARG A 45 23.64 -11.57 8.18
C ARG A 45 24.66 -10.79 9.00
N SER A 46 24.76 -9.47 8.77
CA SER A 46 25.71 -8.62 9.52
C SER A 46 25.27 -8.38 10.97
N GLY A 47 24.01 -8.68 11.32
CA GLY A 47 23.42 -8.37 12.61
C GLY A 47 23.32 -6.85 12.87
N ALA A 48 23.62 -6.03 11.87
CA ALA A 48 23.53 -4.58 11.99
C ALA A 48 22.07 -4.17 12.08
N ARG A 49 21.71 -3.44 13.11
CA ARG A 49 20.46 -2.68 13.16
C ARG A 49 20.63 -1.52 12.18
N ALA A 50 19.86 -1.52 11.10
CA ALA A 50 20.05 -0.55 10.00
C ALA A 50 19.69 0.90 10.42
N VAL A 51 18.75 1.05 11.36
CA VAL A 51 18.28 2.36 11.87
C VAL A 51 17.95 2.23 13.35
N GLU A 52 18.31 3.21 14.17
CA GLU A 52 17.82 3.36 15.54
C GLU A 52 16.63 4.32 15.55
N GLY A 53 15.53 3.93 16.21
CA GLY A 53 14.33 4.75 16.38
C GLY A 53 13.28 4.52 15.28
N VAL A 54 12.26 5.37 15.29
CA VAL A 54 11.11 5.27 14.41
C VAL A 54 11.44 5.78 13.01
N ILE A 55 11.14 4.97 12.00
CA ILE A 55 11.25 5.34 10.58
C ILE A 55 9.93 5.95 10.14
N THR A 56 9.93 7.21 9.74
CA THR A 56 8.74 7.86 9.16
C THR A 56 8.76 7.75 7.64
N ILE A 57 7.69 7.18 7.07
CA ILE A 57 7.52 7.01 5.63
C ILE A 57 6.49 8.02 5.12
N PRO A 58 6.88 8.99 4.28
CA PRO A 58 5.93 9.89 3.63
C PRO A 58 5.14 9.13 2.56
N VAL A 59 3.81 9.29 2.59
CA VAL A 59 2.89 8.65 1.66
C VAL A 59 2.06 9.67 0.89
N VAL A 60 1.64 9.32 -0.32
CA VAL A 60 0.71 10.10 -1.12
C VAL A 60 -0.56 9.28 -1.34
N PHE A 61 -1.72 9.89 -1.08
CA PHE A 61 -3.01 9.29 -1.37
C PHE A 61 -3.51 9.75 -2.73
N HIS A 62 -3.75 8.79 -3.62
CA HIS A 62 -4.37 9.03 -4.91
C HIS A 62 -5.86 8.69 -4.83
N VAL A 63 -6.72 9.69 -4.73
CA VAL A 63 -8.17 9.52 -4.70
C VAL A 63 -8.69 9.60 -6.14
N VAL A 64 -9.07 8.45 -6.69
CA VAL A 64 -9.72 8.35 -8.01
C VAL A 64 -11.21 8.14 -7.78
N TYR A 65 -12.05 8.98 -8.34
CA TYR A 65 -13.48 8.98 -8.07
C TYR A 65 -14.31 9.26 -9.34
N ASN A 66 -15.46 8.60 -9.45
CA ASN A 66 -16.46 8.85 -10.47
C ASN A 66 -17.56 9.80 -9.95
N THR A 67 -18.03 9.54 -8.73
CA THR A 67 -19.09 10.32 -8.08
C THR A 67 -18.55 11.11 -6.88
N THR A 68 -19.26 12.17 -6.49
CA THR A 68 -18.89 12.98 -5.32
C THR A 68 -18.82 12.14 -4.03
N ALA A 69 -19.65 11.10 -3.89
CA ALA A 69 -19.63 10.21 -2.72
C ALA A 69 -18.34 9.38 -2.62
N GLN A 70 -17.66 9.12 -3.73
CA GLN A 70 -16.38 8.38 -3.77
C GLN A 70 -15.19 9.30 -3.52
N ASN A 71 -15.37 10.62 -3.56
CA ASN A 71 -14.32 11.59 -3.28
C ASN A 71 -14.17 11.77 -1.77
N ILE A 72 -13.53 10.78 -1.13
CA ILE A 72 -13.37 10.70 0.32
C ILE A 72 -12.69 11.94 0.92
N SER A 73 -13.05 12.32 2.13
CA SER A 73 -12.54 13.50 2.82
C SER A 73 -11.11 13.34 3.30
N GLU A 74 -10.40 14.45 3.55
CA GLU A 74 -9.07 14.43 4.19
C GLU A 74 -9.13 13.82 5.60
N VAL A 75 -10.21 14.05 6.33
CA VAL A 75 -10.41 13.46 7.66
C VAL A 75 -10.45 11.95 7.59
N GLN A 76 -11.10 11.39 6.55
CA GLN A 76 -11.14 9.94 6.35
C GLN A 76 -9.77 9.38 5.94
N ILE A 77 -9.00 10.10 5.13
CA ILE A 77 -7.63 9.74 4.78
C ILE A 77 -6.74 9.78 6.03
N GLN A 78 -6.82 10.84 6.84
CA GLN A 78 -6.04 10.95 8.07
C GLN A 78 -6.38 9.84 9.06
N SER A 79 -7.66 9.50 9.24
CA SER A 79 -8.05 8.40 10.12
C SER A 79 -7.43 7.06 9.69
N GLN A 80 -7.24 6.84 8.39
CA GLN A 80 -6.56 5.64 7.88
C GLN A 80 -5.06 5.64 8.24
N ILE A 81 -4.40 6.80 8.17
CA ILE A 81 -2.99 6.93 8.58
C ILE A 81 -2.86 6.67 10.09
N ASP A 82 -3.78 7.22 10.89
CA ASP A 82 -3.76 7.06 12.34
C ASP A 82 -3.87 5.57 12.71
N ILE A 83 -4.81 4.84 12.10
CA ILE A 83 -4.97 3.38 12.29
C ILE A 83 -3.72 2.61 11.85
N LEU A 84 -3.16 2.94 10.68
CA LEU A 84 -1.92 2.29 10.22
C LEU A 84 -0.77 2.51 11.22
N ASN A 85 -0.65 3.71 11.80
CA ASN A 85 0.37 4.00 12.79
C ASN A 85 0.14 3.24 14.10
N GLU A 86 -1.12 3.12 14.55
CA GLU A 86 -1.44 2.27 15.70
C GLU A 86 -1.05 0.81 15.46
N ASP A 87 -1.36 0.27 14.28
CA ASP A 87 -1.09 -1.14 13.94
C ASP A 87 0.42 -1.41 13.80
N PHE A 88 1.14 -0.58 13.05
CA PHE A 88 2.58 -0.75 12.82
C PHE A 88 3.42 -0.51 14.07
N ARG A 89 2.94 0.31 15.01
CA ARG A 89 3.54 0.53 16.32
C ARG A 89 2.99 -0.42 17.40
N ARG A 90 2.10 -1.34 16.99
CA ARG A 90 1.45 -2.27 17.92
C ARG A 90 0.77 -1.59 19.12
N LEU A 91 0.20 -0.40 18.90
CA LEU A 91 -0.54 0.38 19.87
C LEU A 91 -2.07 0.13 19.80
N ASN A 92 -2.53 -0.63 18.84
CA ASN A 92 -3.91 -1.01 18.63
C ASN A 92 -4.47 -1.79 19.82
N ALA A 93 -5.72 -1.53 20.17
CA ALA A 93 -6.36 -2.09 21.37
C ALA A 93 -6.46 -3.64 21.36
N ASP A 94 -6.49 -4.25 20.19
CA ASP A 94 -6.57 -5.70 19.99
C ASP A 94 -5.19 -6.40 19.94
N ALA A 95 -4.08 -5.69 20.10
CA ALA A 95 -2.74 -6.27 20.26
C ALA A 95 -2.68 -7.30 21.40
N VAL A 96 -3.54 -7.15 22.41
CA VAL A 96 -3.67 -8.09 23.54
C VAL A 96 -4.31 -9.44 23.13
N ASN A 97 -4.96 -9.49 21.99
CA ASN A 97 -5.59 -10.70 21.44
C ASN A 97 -4.62 -11.55 20.61
N THR A 98 -3.35 -11.20 20.56
CA THR A 98 -2.32 -12.00 19.87
C THR A 98 -2.33 -13.42 20.45
N PRO A 99 -2.51 -14.48 19.63
CA PRO A 99 -2.47 -15.86 20.13
C PRO A 99 -1.12 -16.18 20.80
N ASP A 100 -1.14 -16.99 21.84
CA ASP A 100 0.03 -17.30 22.67
C ASP A 100 1.24 -17.77 21.86
N ASP A 101 1.02 -18.55 20.81
CA ASP A 101 2.06 -19.06 19.90
C ASP A 101 2.84 -17.95 19.17
N PHE A 102 2.24 -16.76 19.03
CA PHE A 102 2.79 -15.62 18.28
C PHE A 102 3.23 -14.46 19.17
N VAL A 103 2.88 -14.46 20.46
CA VAL A 103 3.22 -13.36 21.39
C VAL A 103 4.72 -13.05 21.39
N ALA A 104 5.56 -14.08 21.38
CA ALA A 104 7.02 -13.92 21.40
C ALA A 104 7.60 -13.37 20.07
N LEU A 105 6.82 -13.43 18.98
CA LEU A 105 7.22 -12.97 17.65
C LEU A 105 6.63 -11.60 17.32
N ALA A 106 5.57 -11.21 18.01
CA ALA A 106 4.90 -9.94 17.78
C ALA A 106 5.72 -8.79 18.38
N SER A 107 6.05 -7.81 17.54
CA SER A 107 6.87 -6.66 17.95
C SER A 107 6.34 -5.36 17.34
N ASP A 108 6.72 -4.23 17.94
CA ASP A 108 6.64 -2.92 17.30
C ASP A 108 7.64 -2.89 16.14
N VAL A 109 7.17 -2.57 14.93
CA VAL A 109 8.03 -2.49 13.73
C VAL A 109 8.80 -1.17 13.64
N GLU A 110 8.52 -0.22 14.53
CA GLU A 110 9.14 1.11 14.59
C GLU A 110 9.01 1.89 13.25
N ILE A 111 7.86 1.74 12.57
CA ILE A 111 7.51 2.46 11.34
C ILE A 111 6.26 3.30 11.58
N GLU A 112 6.29 4.54 11.10
CA GLU A 112 5.14 5.44 11.06
C GLU A 112 4.95 6.02 9.67
N PHE A 113 3.72 6.36 9.33
CA PHE A 113 3.34 6.97 8.06
C PHE A 113 2.89 8.41 8.28
N CYS A 114 3.22 9.29 7.36
CA CYS A 114 2.70 10.66 7.32
C CYS A 114 2.36 11.06 5.89
N LEU A 115 1.50 12.06 5.70
CA LEU A 115 1.29 12.62 4.37
C LEU A 115 2.56 13.31 3.87
N ALA A 116 2.88 13.12 2.60
CA ALA A 116 3.99 13.81 1.96
C ALA A 116 3.72 15.32 1.92
N THR A 117 4.73 16.10 2.28
CA THR A 117 4.66 17.59 2.29
C THR A 117 5.38 18.22 1.11
N VAL A 118 6.13 17.43 0.35
CA VAL A 118 6.88 17.85 -0.84
C VAL A 118 6.62 16.88 -1.97
N ASP A 119 6.33 17.39 -3.15
CA ASP A 119 6.14 16.60 -4.37
C ASP A 119 7.48 16.22 -5.04
N PRO A 120 7.51 15.36 -6.09
CA PRO A 120 8.74 14.99 -6.79
C PRO A 120 9.49 16.17 -7.46
N ASN A 121 8.82 17.31 -7.66
CA ASN A 121 9.42 18.53 -8.23
C ASN A 121 9.91 19.50 -7.15
N GLY A 122 9.83 19.12 -5.86
CA GLY A 122 10.23 19.95 -4.73
C GLY A 122 9.20 21.02 -4.34
N GLN A 123 7.96 20.92 -4.82
CA GLN A 123 6.89 21.86 -4.48
C GLN A 123 6.12 21.37 -3.25
N VAL A 124 5.56 22.31 -2.49
CA VAL A 124 4.73 21.99 -1.33
C VAL A 124 3.44 21.28 -1.77
N THR A 125 3.10 20.20 -1.10
CA THR A 125 1.89 19.42 -1.30
C THR A 125 1.24 19.06 0.03
N ASN A 126 -0.06 18.70 0.01
CA ASN A 126 -0.74 18.11 1.15
C ASN A 126 -0.74 16.56 1.11
N GLY A 127 0.01 15.96 0.16
CA GLY A 127 0.11 14.51 0.02
C GLY A 127 -1.17 13.83 -0.50
N ILE A 128 -2.12 14.57 -1.06
CA ILE A 128 -3.38 14.03 -1.58
C ILE A 128 -3.61 14.51 -3.01
N THR A 129 -3.72 13.60 -3.95
CA THR A 129 -4.16 13.90 -5.31
C THR A 129 -5.58 13.43 -5.53
N ARG A 130 -6.35 14.15 -6.34
CA ARG A 130 -7.77 13.86 -6.62
C ARG A 130 -8.02 13.88 -8.12
N THR A 131 -8.37 12.71 -8.67
CA THR A 131 -8.61 12.55 -10.10
C THR A 131 -10.05 12.06 -10.33
N GLN A 132 -10.84 12.89 -11.00
CA GLN A 132 -12.17 12.48 -11.43
C GLN A 132 -12.09 11.65 -12.70
N THR A 133 -12.87 10.56 -12.78
CA THR A 133 -12.96 9.68 -13.95
C THR A 133 -14.41 9.37 -14.26
N ASP A 134 -14.69 9.04 -15.51
CA ASP A 134 -15.98 8.50 -15.96
C ASP A 134 -16.10 6.98 -15.79
N LYS A 135 -15.00 6.32 -15.45
CA LYS A 135 -14.99 4.87 -15.19
C LYS A 135 -15.75 4.54 -13.91
N THR A 136 -16.61 3.53 -14.00
CA THR A 136 -17.41 3.01 -12.86
C THR A 136 -16.75 1.83 -12.16
N GLU A 137 -15.77 1.19 -12.81
CA GLU A 137 -15.02 0.05 -12.29
C GLU A 137 -13.61 0.01 -12.88
N PHE A 138 -12.70 -0.65 -12.17
CA PHE A 138 -11.33 -0.94 -12.60
C PHE A 138 -11.11 -2.45 -12.54
N PRO A 139 -11.44 -3.20 -13.62
CA PRO A 139 -11.31 -4.65 -13.63
C PRO A 139 -9.86 -5.09 -13.48
N LEU A 140 -9.63 -6.08 -12.63
CA LEU A 140 -8.30 -6.61 -12.28
C LEU A 140 -7.55 -7.26 -13.46
N ASN A 141 -8.25 -7.56 -14.55
CA ASN A 141 -7.70 -8.27 -15.71
C ASN A 141 -7.26 -7.36 -16.86
N THR A 142 -7.36 -6.04 -16.71
CA THR A 142 -6.93 -5.08 -17.74
C THR A 142 -5.74 -4.27 -17.22
N ASN A 143 -4.56 -4.61 -17.69
CA ASN A 143 -3.30 -3.96 -17.32
C ASN A 143 -3.31 -2.42 -17.53
N GLN A 144 -4.14 -1.92 -18.44
CA GLN A 144 -4.28 -0.49 -18.73
C GLN A 144 -4.98 0.28 -17.60
N ASP A 145 -5.90 -0.34 -16.87
CA ASP A 145 -6.67 0.33 -15.83
C ASP A 145 -5.86 0.57 -14.55
N TYR A 146 -4.95 -0.35 -14.19
CA TYR A 146 -4.00 -0.12 -13.10
C TYR A 146 -3.06 1.04 -13.40
N ARG A 147 -2.57 1.12 -14.63
CA ARG A 147 -1.69 2.22 -15.06
C ARG A 147 -2.41 3.54 -15.05
N ALA A 148 -3.68 3.58 -15.45
CA ALA A 148 -4.49 4.79 -15.41
C ALA A 148 -4.64 5.32 -13.98
N VAL A 149 -4.88 4.45 -13.00
CA VAL A 149 -4.94 4.84 -11.57
C VAL A 149 -3.56 5.27 -11.08
N LYS A 150 -2.51 4.50 -11.39
CA LYS A 150 -1.17 4.68 -10.83
C LYS A 150 -0.41 5.86 -11.45
N PHE A 151 -0.61 6.14 -12.75
CA PHE A 151 0.19 7.11 -13.49
C PHE A 151 -0.59 8.34 -13.98
N ASN A 152 -1.90 8.24 -14.20
CA ASN A 152 -2.70 9.41 -14.57
C ASN A 152 -3.20 10.23 -13.38
N ALA A 153 -3.11 9.67 -12.16
CA ALA A 153 -3.37 10.41 -10.93
C ALA A 153 -2.22 11.34 -10.53
N SER A 154 -1.08 11.24 -11.20
CA SER A 154 0.10 12.07 -10.93
C SER A 154 0.28 13.25 -11.89
N GLY A 155 -0.75 13.55 -12.75
CA GLY A 155 -0.83 14.73 -13.62
C GLY A 155 -0.01 14.59 -14.88
#